data_77ab6f2e566111913d1ffebc1aff418e
#
_entry.id   77ab6f2e566111913d1ffebc1aff418e
#
_cell.length_a   1.000
_cell.length_b   1.000
_cell.length_c   1.000
_cell.angle_alpha   90.00
_cell.angle_beta   90.00
_cell.angle_gamma   90.00
#
_symmetry.space_group_name_H-M   'P 1'
#
loop_
_entity.id
_entity.type
_entity.pdbx_description
1 polymer ?
#
loop_
_entity_poly.entity_id
_entity_poly.type
_entity_poly.pdbx_seq_one_letter_code
_entity_poly.pdbx_strand_id
1 'polypeptide(L)'
;GFSLIEVLISVFVFSMIVIAIGGIFTQILALQRRGAGAQKVQENTLFALELMAREIRVSKIDNQDAPLCDRTTLTIVHPVNGTVIYSTSGGLIQRQAGGTVTTITSADVNFSRLNFCVLGTTVTATVGDQKQARVGIIMQASSRATRPEDTLVFDLETTVISRDNAIEFSN
;
A
#
# COMPACT_ATOMS: atom_id res chain seq x y z
N GLY A 1 -30.74 57.98 15.63
CA GLY A 1 -31.44 56.80 15.16
C GLY A 1 -30.77 56.28 13.88
N PHE A 2 -30.60 54.99 13.76
CA PHE A 2 -30.08 54.38 12.52
C PHE A 2 -31.07 54.63 11.37
N SER A 3 -30.52 54.91 10.20
CA SER A 3 -31.29 55.05 8.98
C SER A 3 -31.67 53.66 8.43
N LEU A 4 -32.88 53.54 7.86
CA LEU A 4 -33.34 52.27 7.25
C LEU A 4 -32.37 51.78 6.15
N ILE A 5 -31.75 52.67 5.41
CA ILE A 5 -30.76 52.37 4.37
C ILE A 5 -29.47 51.74 4.96
N GLU A 6 -29.06 52.22 6.14
CA GLU A 6 -27.86 51.72 6.84
C GLU A 6 -28.02 50.26 7.32
N VAL A 7 -29.23 49.92 7.80
CA VAL A 7 -29.58 48.55 8.16
C VAL A 7 -29.62 47.65 6.95
N LEU A 8 -30.18 48.09 5.81
CA LEU A 8 -30.20 47.31 4.57
C LEU A 8 -28.80 47.02 4.05
N ILE A 9 -27.91 48.02 4.01
CA ILE A 9 -26.53 47.84 3.57
C ILE A 9 -25.81 46.89 4.52
N SER A 10 -25.99 47.01 5.83
CA SER A 10 -25.35 46.14 6.81
C SER A 10 -25.75 44.67 6.64
N VAL A 11 -27.04 44.39 6.44
CA VAL A 11 -27.56 43.03 6.21
C VAL A 11 -27.06 42.49 4.90
N PHE A 12 -26.99 43.30 3.84
CA PHE A 12 -26.44 42.88 2.55
C PHE A 12 -24.95 42.46 2.66
N VAL A 13 -24.13 43.34 3.25
CA VAL A 13 -22.70 43.06 3.44
C VAL A 13 -22.48 41.81 4.33
N PHE A 14 -23.24 41.70 5.43
CA PHE A 14 -23.20 40.54 6.32
C PHE A 14 -23.56 39.26 5.58
N SER A 15 -24.60 39.26 4.74
CA SER A 15 -25.00 38.09 3.95
C SER A 15 -23.91 37.63 2.98
N MET A 16 -23.22 38.58 2.33
CA MET A 16 -22.08 38.25 1.45
C MET A 16 -20.94 37.58 2.22
N ILE A 17 -20.62 38.07 3.41
CA ILE A 17 -19.58 37.50 4.27
C ILE A 17 -19.95 36.06 4.69
N VAL A 18 -21.19 35.85 5.12
CA VAL A 18 -21.69 34.53 5.56
C VAL A 18 -21.62 33.51 4.42
N ILE A 19 -21.99 33.89 3.20
CA ILE A 19 -21.90 33.01 2.01
C ILE A 19 -20.44 32.68 1.72
N ALA A 20 -19.54 33.67 1.76
CA ALA A 20 -18.10 33.43 1.52
C ALA A 20 -17.50 32.48 2.56
N ILE A 21 -17.79 32.69 3.84
CA ILE A 21 -17.32 31.80 4.94
C ILE A 21 -17.87 30.38 4.76
N GLY A 22 -19.15 30.22 4.41
CA GLY A 22 -19.78 28.93 4.15
C GLY A 22 -19.09 28.16 3.04
N GLY A 23 -18.71 28.84 1.94
CA GLY A 23 -17.95 28.26 0.85
C GLY A 23 -16.57 27.74 1.27
N ILE A 24 -15.82 28.53 2.04
CA ILE A 24 -14.53 28.14 2.59
C ILE A 24 -14.66 26.95 3.53
N PHE A 25 -15.66 26.95 4.39
CA PHE A 25 -15.88 25.86 5.35
C PHE A 25 -16.11 24.50 4.67
N THR A 26 -16.92 24.46 3.59
CA THR A 26 -17.16 23.22 2.83
C THR A 26 -15.89 22.71 2.16
N GLN A 27 -15.02 23.60 1.67
CA GLN A 27 -13.73 23.21 1.09
C GLN A 27 -12.79 22.62 2.14
N ILE A 28 -12.71 23.20 3.34
CA ILE A 28 -11.90 22.70 4.44
C ILE A 28 -12.34 21.27 4.82
N LEU A 29 -13.64 21.03 4.92
CA LEU A 29 -14.16 19.68 5.23
C LEU A 29 -13.81 18.66 4.13
N ALA A 30 -13.84 19.06 2.86
CA ALA A 30 -13.42 18.19 1.76
C ALA A 30 -11.92 17.84 1.86
N LEU A 31 -11.06 18.84 2.13
CA LEU A 31 -9.62 18.61 2.32
C LEU A 31 -9.32 17.70 3.51
N GLN A 32 -10.03 17.86 4.63
CA GLN A 32 -9.86 16.99 5.80
C GLN A 32 -10.21 15.52 5.47
N ARG A 33 -11.31 15.28 4.75
CA ARG A 33 -11.69 13.92 4.33
C ARG A 33 -10.62 13.29 3.43
N ARG A 34 -10.11 14.03 2.44
CA ARG A 34 -9.02 13.57 1.57
C ARG A 34 -7.75 13.29 2.36
N GLY A 35 -7.37 14.18 3.28
CA GLY A 35 -6.21 14.00 4.15
C GLY A 35 -6.31 12.73 5.00
N ALA A 36 -7.45 12.48 5.62
CA ALA A 36 -7.69 11.25 6.39
C ALA A 36 -7.63 10.00 5.51
N GLY A 37 -8.16 10.05 4.29
CA GLY A 37 -8.04 8.97 3.32
C GLY A 37 -6.60 8.67 2.92
N ALA A 38 -5.80 9.71 2.64
CA ALA A 38 -4.39 9.60 2.32
C ALA A 38 -3.59 8.93 3.45
N GLN A 39 -3.82 9.37 4.69
CA GLN A 39 -3.17 8.81 5.87
C GLN A 39 -3.47 7.31 6.02
N LYS A 40 -4.72 6.89 5.89
CA LYS A 40 -5.10 5.47 5.96
C LYS A 40 -4.41 4.62 4.89
N VAL A 41 -4.34 5.11 3.66
CA VAL A 41 -3.63 4.40 2.57
C VAL A 41 -2.16 4.28 2.90
N GLN A 42 -1.51 5.37 3.33
CA GLN A 42 -0.10 5.40 3.67
C GLN A 42 0.22 4.43 4.81
N GLU A 43 -0.52 4.46 5.91
CA GLU A 43 -0.32 3.58 7.07
C GLU A 43 -0.46 2.10 6.69
N ASN A 44 -1.53 1.73 5.97
CA ASN A 44 -1.76 0.34 5.55
C ASN A 44 -0.70 -0.16 4.57
N THR A 45 -0.28 0.70 3.64
CA THR A 45 0.73 0.36 2.64
C THR A 45 2.10 0.18 3.29
N LEU A 46 2.50 1.11 4.16
CA LEU A 46 3.78 1.01 4.89
C LEU A 46 3.81 -0.22 5.80
N PHE A 47 2.73 -0.50 6.51
CA PHE A 47 2.62 -1.69 7.36
C PHE A 47 2.77 -2.98 6.55
N ALA A 48 2.05 -3.10 5.42
CA ALA A 48 2.13 -4.27 4.56
C ALA A 48 3.54 -4.44 3.96
N LEU A 49 4.16 -3.34 3.49
CA LEU A 49 5.52 -3.35 2.98
C LEU A 49 6.55 -3.75 4.02
N GLU A 50 6.47 -3.18 5.23
CA GLU A 50 7.40 -3.49 6.31
C GLU A 50 7.30 -4.95 6.73
N LEU A 51 6.09 -5.49 6.86
CA LEU A 51 5.86 -6.88 7.18
C LEU A 51 6.45 -7.81 6.11
N MET A 52 6.12 -7.57 4.83
CA MET A 52 6.66 -8.33 3.71
C MET A 52 8.19 -8.24 3.63
N ALA A 53 8.73 -7.03 3.74
CA ALA A 53 10.18 -6.80 3.67
C ALA A 53 10.93 -7.51 4.80
N ARG A 54 10.37 -7.50 6.01
CA ARG A 54 10.96 -8.19 7.17
C ARG A 54 11.01 -9.70 6.95
N GLU A 55 9.90 -10.29 6.51
CA GLU A 55 9.83 -11.74 6.27
C GLU A 55 10.67 -12.17 5.06
N ILE A 56 10.64 -11.42 3.96
CA ILE A 56 11.46 -11.70 2.76
C ILE A 56 12.96 -11.71 3.12
N ARG A 57 13.44 -10.78 3.95
CA ARG A 57 14.86 -10.68 4.31
C ARG A 57 15.41 -11.92 5.01
N VAL A 58 14.59 -12.63 5.78
CA VAL A 58 15.00 -13.81 6.56
C VAL A 58 14.55 -15.12 5.95
N SER A 59 13.86 -15.08 4.83
CA SER A 59 13.25 -16.25 4.19
C SER A 59 14.01 -16.66 2.95
N LYS A 60 13.91 -17.96 2.63
CA LYS A 60 14.38 -18.54 1.40
C LYS A 60 13.31 -18.41 0.32
N ILE A 61 13.74 -18.11 -0.91
CA ILE A 61 12.86 -17.99 -2.07
C ILE A 61 13.44 -18.87 -3.16
N ASP A 62 12.72 -19.93 -3.54
CA ASP A 62 13.19 -20.92 -4.49
C ASP A 62 12.36 -20.92 -5.78
N ASN A 63 13.04 -21.00 -6.93
CA ASN A 63 12.45 -21.22 -8.26
C ASN A 63 11.23 -20.36 -8.60
N GLN A 64 11.30 -19.06 -8.31
CA GLN A 64 10.20 -18.12 -8.53
C GLN A 64 10.58 -16.93 -9.41
N ASP A 65 11.63 -17.05 -10.21
CA ASP A 65 12.07 -15.95 -11.06
C ASP A 65 10.94 -15.45 -11.97
N ALA A 66 10.69 -14.15 -11.91
CA ALA A 66 9.67 -13.43 -12.65
C ALA A 66 10.18 -12.02 -13.00
N PRO A 67 11.07 -11.91 -14.00
CA PRO A 67 11.69 -10.63 -14.38
C PRO A 67 10.69 -9.65 -14.99
N LEU A 68 9.54 -10.12 -15.50
CA LEU A 68 8.49 -9.30 -16.07
C LEU A 68 7.54 -8.67 -15.02
N CYS A 69 7.78 -8.94 -13.73
CA CYS A 69 6.97 -8.41 -12.65
C CYS A 69 5.46 -8.75 -12.75
N ASP A 70 5.14 -9.88 -13.30
CA ASP A 70 3.76 -10.35 -13.57
C ASP A 70 3.22 -11.29 -12.49
N ARG A 71 4.06 -11.66 -11.53
CA ARG A 71 3.68 -12.59 -10.45
C ARG A 71 2.79 -11.88 -9.43
N THR A 72 1.58 -12.39 -9.23
CA THR A 72 0.58 -11.85 -8.28
C THR A 72 0.63 -12.50 -6.90
N THR A 73 1.42 -13.58 -6.76
CA THR A 73 1.62 -14.28 -5.49
C THR A 73 3.11 -14.47 -5.24
N LEU A 74 3.55 -14.30 -4.00
CA LEU A 74 4.92 -14.57 -3.58
C LEU A 74 4.90 -15.65 -2.51
N THR A 75 5.66 -16.74 -2.74
CA THR A 75 5.84 -17.82 -1.77
C THR A 75 7.24 -17.74 -1.20
N ILE A 76 7.37 -17.70 0.12
CA ILE A 76 8.65 -17.68 0.83
C ILE A 76 8.68 -18.80 1.86
N VAL A 77 9.85 -19.32 2.17
CA VAL A 77 10.07 -20.31 3.24
C VAL A 77 10.70 -19.59 4.42
N HIS A 78 9.86 -19.24 5.39
CA HIS A 78 10.29 -18.53 6.60
C HIS A 78 10.83 -19.52 7.63
N PRO A 79 11.97 -19.25 8.31
CA PRO A 79 12.63 -20.21 9.20
C PRO A 79 11.78 -20.66 10.40
N VAL A 80 10.82 -19.82 10.83
CA VAL A 80 9.95 -20.14 11.98
C VAL A 80 8.53 -20.49 11.53
N ASN A 81 7.98 -19.74 10.55
CA ASN A 81 6.58 -19.87 10.13
C ASN A 81 6.37 -20.90 9.00
N GLY A 82 7.45 -21.50 8.48
CA GLY A 82 7.38 -22.40 7.33
C GLY A 82 7.00 -21.66 6.05
N THR A 83 6.21 -22.29 5.20
CA THR A 83 5.77 -21.68 3.94
C THR A 83 4.80 -20.54 4.21
N VAL A 84 5.16 -19.35 3.75
CA VAL A 84 4.32 -18.14 3.80
C VAL A 84 4.02 -17.69 2.38
N ILE A 85 2.75 -17.39 2.09
CA ILE A 85 2.28 -16.95 0.79
C ILE A 85 1.61 -15.57 0.95
N TYR A 86 2.06 -14.62 0.14
CA TYR A 86 1.44 -13.30 -0.01
C TYR A 86 0.62 -13.25 -1.29
N SER A 87 -0.60 -12.73 -1.20
CA SER A 87 -1.52 -12.55 -2.33
C SER A 87 -2.51 -11.42 -2.06
N THR A 88 -3.32 -11.09 -3.06
CA THR A 88 -4.47 -10.18 -2.89
C THR A 88 -5.77 -10.92 -3.11
N SER A 89 -6.77 -10.59 -2.31
CA SER A 89 -8.14 -11.06 -2.47
C SER A 89 -9.13 -9.97 -2.05
N GLY A 90 -10.11 -9.67 -2.90
CA GLY A 90 -11.09 -8.63 -2.63
C GLY A 90 -10.49 -7.23 -2.43
N GLY A 91 -9.31 -6.95 -3.02
CA GLY A 91 -8.60 -5.70 -2.85
C GLY A 91 -7.90 -5.54 -1.49
N LEU A 92 -7.68 -6.65 -0.78
CA LEU A 92 -6.97 -6.70 0.49
C LEU A 92 -5.73 -7.59 0.34
N ILE A 93 -4.64 -7.23 1.00
CA ILE A 93 -3.44 -8.06 1.03
C ILE A 93 -3.64 -9.15 2.09
N GLN A 94 -3.41 -10.38 1.68
CA GLN A 94 -3.50 -11.57 2.52
C GLN A 94 -2.14 -12.21 2.70
N ARG A 95 -1.92 -12.73 3.90
CA ARG A 95 -0.78 -13.55 4.28
C ARG A 95 -1.28 -14.92 4.73
N GLN A 96 -0.84 -15.96 4.06
CA GLN A 96 -1.10 -17.34 4.45
C GLN A 96 0.14 -17.94 5.08
N ALA A 97 0.00 -18.51 6.27
CA ALA A 97 1.07 -19.24 6.96
C ALA A 97 0.49 -20.43 7.73
N GLY A 98 1.12 -21.60 7.63
CA GLY A 98 0.65 -22.80 8.33
C GLY A 98 -0.80 -23.20 7.98
N GLY A 99 -1.26 -22.89 6.75
CA GLY A 99 -2.64 -23.15 6.31
C GLY A 99 -3.66 -22.07 6.72
N THR A 100 -3.28 -21.13 7.59
CA THR A 100 -4.17 -20.04 8.02
C THR A 100 -3.98 -18.81 7.14
N VAL A 101 -5.08 -18.26 6.62
CA VAL A 101 -5.09 -17.03 5.84
C VAL A 101 -5.47 -15.86 6.76
N THR A 102 -4.63 -14.85 6.82
CA THR A 102 -4.86 -13.63 7.59
C THR A 102 -4.82 -12.42 6.67
N THR A 103 -5.82 -11.56 6.76
CA THR A 103 -5.81 -10.27 6.06
C THR A 103 -4.97 -9.29 6.87
N ILE A 104 -3.96 -8.67 6.22
CA ILE A 104 -3.01 -7.78 6.88
C ILE A 104 -3.29 -6.30 6.65
N THR A 105 -4.25 -5.97 5.80
CA THR A 105 -4.65 -4.59 5.49
C THR A 105 -6.09 -4.31 5.88
N SER A 106 -6.40 -3.03 6.17
CA SER A 106 -7.75 -2.59 6.54
C SER A 106 -8.69 -2.59 5.32
N ALA A 107 -9.98 -2.83 5.59
CA ALA A 107 -11.04 -2.72 4.59
C ALA A 107 -11.24 -1.29 4.04
N ASP A 108 -10.68 -0.27 4.69
CA ASP A 108 -10.73 1.13 4.26
C ASP A 108 -9.84 1.44 3.05
N VAL A 109 -8.93 0.51 2.71
CA VAL A 109 -7.99 0.65 1.59
C VAL A 109 -8.23 -0.46 0.58
N ASN A 110 -8.09 -0.13 -0.70
CA ASN A 110 -8.21 -1.08 -1.79
C ASN A 110 -6.88 -1.20 -2.53
N PHE A 111 -6.33 -2.39 -2.57
CA PHE A 111 -5.13 -2.72 -3.35
C PHE A 111 -5.57 -3.30 -4.70
N SER A 112 -5.52 -2.46 -5.73
CA SER A 112 -5.89 -2.85 -7.11
C SER A 112 -4.79 -3.65 -7.81
N ARG A 113 -3.53 -3.50 -7.35
CA ARG A 113 -2.39 -4.22 -7.88
C ARG A 113 -1.42 -4.59 -6.76
N LEU A 114 -0.96 -5.84 -6.77
CA LEU A 114 0.19 -6.32 -6.03
C LEU A 114 0.93 -7.29 -6.94
N ASN A 115 2.08 -6.88 -7.43
CA ASN A 115 2.92 -7.68 -8.30
C ASN A 115 4.32 -7.83 -7.70
N PHE A 116 4.95 -8.94 -7.99
CA PHE A 116 6.29 -9.27 -7.55
C PHE A 116 7.22 -9.47 -8.74
N CYS A 117 8.36 -8.80 -8.72
CA CYS A 117 9.50 -9.02 -9.60
C CYS A 117 10.51 -9.87 -8.85
N VAL A 118 10.63 -11.12 -9.14
CA VAL A 118 11.53 -12.03 -8.43
C VAL A 118 12.71 -12.35 -9.32
N LEU A 119 13.92 -12.21 -8.79
CA LEU A 119 15.17 -12.44 -9.54
C LEU A 119 16.20 -13.13 -8.64
N GLY A 120 17.00 -14.01 -9.22
CA GLY A 120 18.11 -14.69 -8.55
C GLY A 120 17.65 -15.81 -7.61
N THR A 121 16.50 -16.44 -7.89
CA THR A 121 15.97 -17.56 -7.11
C THR A 121 16.13 -18.89 -7.81
N THR A 122 16.50 -18.90 -9.10
CA THR A 122 16.71 -20.12 -9.89
C THR A 122 18.13 -20.59 -9.71
N VAL A 123 18.30 -21.75 -9.08
CA VAL A 123 19.61 -22.40 -8.94
C VAL A 123 19.91 -23.20 -10.23
N THR A 124 20.84 -22.72 -11.03
CA THR A 124 21.36 -23.51 -12.17
C THR A 124 22.37 -24.49 -11.64
N ALA A 125 22.14 -25.76 -11.87
CA ALA A 125 22.83 -26.92 -11.24
C ALA A 125 24.37 -27.01 -11.45
N THR A 126 24.98 -26.13 -12.19
CA THR A 126 26.41 -26.25 -12.60
C THR A 126 27.36 -25.25 -11.96
N VAL A 127 26.87 -24.09 -11.53
CA VAL A 127 27.63 -23.13 -10.71
C VAL A 127 26.57 -22.29 -10.03
N GLY A 128 26.56 -22.18 -8.70
CA GLY A 128 25.73 -21.21 -8.01
C GLY A 128 25.97 -19.86 -8.67
N ASP A 129 24.91 -19.21 -9.16
CA ASP A 129 25.07 -17.95 -9.93
C ASP A 129 25.45 -16.77 -9.01
N GLN A 130 25.72 -17.06 -7.73
CA GLN A 130 26.12 -16.13 -6.67
C GLN A 130 25.23 -14.85 -6.61
N LYS A 131 24.01 -14.93 -7.13
CA LYS A 131 23.07 -13.83 -7.10
C LYS A 131 22.14 -13.99 -5.91
N GLN A 132 22.14 -13.00 -5.06
CA GLN A 132 21.17 -12.94 -3.99
C GLN A 132 19.75 -12.77 -4.54
N ALA A 133 18.81 -13.54 -4.00
CA ALA A 133 17.41 -13.41 -4.34
C ALA A 133 16.91 -11.98 -4.02
N ARG A 134 16.34 -11.35 -5.03
CA ARG A 134 15.77 -9.99 -4.96
C ARG A 134 14.30 -10.04 -5.30
N VAL A 135 13.49 -9.36 -4.50
CA VAL A 135 12.06 -9.23 -4.73
C VAL A 135 11.72 -7.74 -4.85
N GLY A 136 11.35 -7.32 -6.05
CA GLY A 136 10.67 -6.05 -6.28
C GLY A 136 9.19 -6.23 -5.93
N ILE A 137 8.63 -5.33 -5.16
CA ILE A 137 7.22 -5.29 -4.79
C ILE A 137 6.62 -4.07 -5.45
N ILE A 138 5.67 -4.27 -6.35
CA ILE A 138 4.92 -3.21 -7.03
C ILE A 138 3.49 -3.28 -6.55
N MET A 139 2.99 -2.18 -5.99
CA MET A 139 1.61 -2.12 -5.52
C MET A 139 0.93 -0.82 -5.89
N GLN A 140 -0.35 -0.92 -6.12
CA GLN A 140 -1.24 0.23 -6.27
C GLN A 140 -2.32 0.14 -5.21
N ALA A 141 -2.41 1.18 -4.39
CA ALA A 141 -3.37 1.29 -3.29
C ALA A 141 -4.25 2.53 -3.45
N SER A 142 -5.51 2.43 -3.11
CA SER A 142 -6.44 3.54 -3.14
C SER A 142 -7.29 3.61 -1.87
N SER A 143 -7.71 4.83 -1.49
CA SER A 143 -8.67 5.01 -0.42
C SER A 143 -10.05 4.55 -0.88
N ARG A 144 -10.81 3.87 -0.01
CA ARG A 144 -12.24 3.59 -0.24
C ARG A 144 -13.08 4.77 0.23
N ALA A 145 -13.05 5.86 -0.55
CA ALA A 145 -13.86 7.03 -0.26
C ALA A 145 -15.31 6.80 -0.71
N THR A 146 -16.26 7.39 0.03
CA THR A 146 -17.68 7.35 -0.33
C THR A 146 -17.97 8.15 -1.61
N ARG A 147 -17.12 9.14 -1.91
CA ARG A 147 -17.22 9.98 -3.11
C ARG A 147 -16.03 9.71 -4.02
N PRO A 148 -16.26 9.47 -5.32
CA PRO A 148 -15.18 9.22 -6.28
C PRO A 148 -14.11 10.32 -6.31
N GLU A 149 -14.53 11.59 -6.17
CA GLU A 149 -13.64 12.76 -6.15
C GLU A 149 -12.71 12.82 -4.93
N ASP A 150 -13.01 12.07 -3.88
CA ASP A 150 -12.19 11.97 -2.67
C ASP A 150 -11.27 10.73 -2.69
N THR A 151 -11.34 9.90 -3.75
CA THR A 151 -10.50 8.72 -3.92
C THR A 151 -9.08 9.14 -4.28
N LEU A 152 -8.13 8.67 -3.51
CA LEU A 152 -6.70 8.88 -3.74
C LEU A 152 -6.06 7.56 -4.15
N VAL A 153 -5.22 7.59 -5.17
CA VAL A 153 -4.48 6.43 -5.69
C VAL A 153 -3.00 6.67 -5.50
N PHE A 154 -2.30 5.67 -4.98
CA PHE A 154 -0.86 5.67 -4.76
C PHE A 154 -0.25 4.46 -5.45
N ASP A 155 0.79 4.71 -6.25
CA ASP A 155 1.65 3.68 -6.80
C ASP A 155 2.96 3.65 -6.02
N LEU A 156 3.36 2.46 -5.57
CA LEU A 156 4.59 2.25 -4.81
C LEU A 156 5.38 1.09 -5.40
N GLU A 157 6.68 1.27 -5.41
CA GLU A 157 7.64 0.25 -5.78
C GLU A 157 8.78 0.21 -4.77
N THR A 158 9.17 -0.98 -4.36
CA THR A 158 10.34 -1.19 -3.50
C THR A 158 11.02 -2.50 -3.84
N THR A 159 12.30 -2.62 -3.53
CA THR A 159 13.06 -3.85 -3.72
C THR A 159 13.66 -4.32 -2.40
N VAL A 160 13.48 -5.59 -2.11
CA VAL A 160 13.98 -6.25 -0.91
C VAL A 160 14.93 -7.38 -1.32
N ILE A 161 16.06 -7.49 -0.65
CA ILE A 161 17.05 -8.56 -0.88
C ILE A 161 16.90 -9.57 0.26
N SER A 162 16.75 -10.85 -0.10
CA SER A 162 16.81 -11.95 0.87
C SER A 162 18.25 -12.14 1.35
N ARG A 163 18.43 -12.43 2.63
CA ARG A 163 19.76 -12.72 3.22
C ARG A 163 20.02 -14.22 3.37
N ASP A 164 19.07 -15.05 3.01
CA ASP A 164 19.25 -16.51 3.09
C ASP A 164 20.05 -17.03 1.90
N ASN A 165 21.36 -17.04 2.08
CA ASN A 165 22.34 -17.60 1.15
C ASN A 165 22.69 -19.04 1.53
N ALA A 166 21.75 -19.82 2.06
CA ALA A 166 22.01 -21.17 2.58
C ALA A 166 22.61 -22.16 1.54
N ILE A 167 22.65 -21.77 0.27
CA ILE A 167 23.22 -22.57 -0.82
C ILE A 167 24.66 -22.17 -1.18
N GLU A 168 25.12 -20.96 -0.82
CA GLU A 168 26.46 -20.47 -1.21
C GLU A 168 27.60 -21.01 -0.35
N PHE A 169 27.32 -21.58 0.83
CA PHE A 169 28.34 -21.97 1.80
C PHE A 169 28.39 -23.49 2.12
N SER A 170 27.65 -24.33 1.42
CA SER A 170 27.82 -25.78 1.52
C SER A 170 28.90 -26.24 0.54
N ASN A 171 30.16 -26.13 0.96
CA ASN A 171 31.28 -26.86 0.42
C ASN A 171 31.31 -28.26 0.98
#